data_d217c84b6a6f21e1b215c6a05581759f
#
_entry.id   d217c84b6a6f21e1b215c6a05581759f
#
_cell.length_a   1.000
_cell.length_b   1.000
_cell.length_c   1.000
_cell.angle_alpha   90.00
_cell.angle_beta   90.00
_cell.angle_gamma   90.00
#
_symmetry.space_group_name_H-M   'P 1'
#
loop_
_entity.id
_entity.type
_entity.pdbx_description
1 polymer ?
#
loop_
_entity_poly.entity_id
_entity_poly.type
_entity_poly.pdbx_seq_one_letter_code
_entity_poly.pdbx_strand_id
1 'polypeptide(L)'
;MKGRRVAAAVLAMLFLLAQRAWAVDISATAAVLMDADTGRILYEKNPDRRMLVASTTKILTALVVLESCELRSTVKVTQEHMAEGSSMYLKPGEEVTVECLLYGLLLASGNDAALALAEACGGVE
;
A
#
# COMPACT_ATOMS: atom_id res chain seq x y z
N MET A 1 18.10 26.58 50.57
CA MET A 1 17.31 27.19 49.45
C MET A 1 18.08 27.21 48.12
N LYS A 2 19.38 27.37 48.11
CA LYS A 2 20.20 27.41 46.85
C LYS A 2 20.21 26.05 46.09
N GLY A 3 20.32 24.89 46.78
CA GLY A 3 20.34 23.56 46.15
C GLY A 3 19.04 23.21 45.40
N ARG A 4 17.87 23.61 45.93
CA ARG A 4 16.58 23.36 45.23
C ARG A 4 16.44 24.19 43.93
N ARG A 5 17.02 25.37 43.88
CA ARG A 5 17.03 26.20 42.66
C ARG A 5 17.96 25.66 41.59
N VAL A 6 19.12 25.12 41.98
CA VAL A 6 20.06 24.46 41.07
C VAL A 6 19.46 23.17 40.52
N ALA A 7 18.85 22.34 41.37
CA ALA A 7 18.19 21.12 40.91
C ALA A 7 17.04 21.41 39.93
N ALA A 8 16.23 22.41 40.19
CA ALA A 8 15.15 22.83 39.29
C ALA A 8 15.69 23.36 37.94
N ALA A 9 16.78 24.09 37.92
CA ALA A 9 17.41 24.58 36.70
C ALA A 9 18.00 23.44 35.85
N VAL A 10 18.64 22.46 36.49
CA VAL A 10 19.18 21.26 35.79
C VAL A 10 18.05 20.43 35.19
N LEU A 11 16.94 20.21 35.93
CA LEU A 11 15.78 19.48 35.42
C LEU A 11 15.16 20.19 34.22
N ALA A 12 14.98 21.52 34.29
CA ALA A 12 14.47 22.31 33.19
C ALA A 12 15.39 22.27 31.96
N MET A 13 16.69 22.31 32.16
CA MET A 13 17.66 22.21 31.08
C MET A 13 17.66 20.83 30.43
N LEU A 14 17.54 19.72 31.19
CA LEU A 14 17.36 18.39 30.69
C LEU A 14 16.06 18.23 29.89
N PHE A 15 14.97 18.86 30.34
CA PHE A 15 13.69 18.86 29.65
C PHE A 15 13.75 19.62 28.32
N LEU A 16 14.48 20.73 28.25
CA LEU A 16 14.70 21.51 27.03
C LEU A 16 15.62 20.77 26.02
N LEU A 17 16.57 19.96 26.48
CA LEU A 17 17.44 19.16 25.64
C LEU A 17 16.74 17.93 25.05
N ALA A 18 15.70 17.40 25.70
CA ALA A 18 14.92 16.27 25.24
C ALA A 18 13.99 16.59 24.04
N GLN A 19 13.82 17.85 23.68
CA GLN A 19 12.85 18.30 22.65
C GLN A 19 13.40 18.26 21.22
N ARG A 20 14.58 17.70 20.96
CA ARG A 20 15.05 17.50 19.59
C ARG A 20 14.59 16.15 19.02
N ALA A 21 13.27 15.96 18.89
CA ALA A 21 12.75 15.01 17.94
C ALA A 21 13.06 15.57 16.54
N TRP A 22 13.96 14.93 15.82
CA TRP A 22 14.17 15.23 14.42
C TRP A 22 12.92 14.76 13.67
N ALA A 23 12.08 15.71 13.30
CA ALA A 23 10.97 15.39 12.40
C ALA A 23 11.59 14.97 11.05
N VAL A 24 11.32 13.75 10.64
CA VAL A 24 11.66 13.31 9.29
C VAL A 24 10.81 14.14 8.33
N ASP A 25 11.45 15.04 7.60
CA ASP A 25 10.75 15.82 6.57
C ASP A 25 10.74 15.03 5.26
N ILE A 26 9.54 14.73 4.78
CA ILE A 26 9.31 14.01 3.53
C ILE A 26 8.46 14.85 2.60
N SER A 27 8.73 14.79 1.31
CA SER A 27 7.99 15.51 0.26
C SER A 27 6.57 14.97 0.03
N ALA A 28 6.28 13.74 0.48
CA ALA A 28 4.97 13.14 0.34
C ALA A 28 3.89 13.95 1.09
N THR A 29 2.70 14.06 0.49
CA THR A 29 1.54 14.75 1.10
C THR A 29 0.96 13.94 2.27
N ALA A 30 0.98 12.62 2.18
CA ALA A 30 0.61 11.69 3.24
C ALA A 30 1.57 10.51 3.25
N ALA A 31 1.84 9.95 4.42
CA ALA A 31 2.70 8.78 4.56
C ALA A 31 2.41 8.04 5.88
N VAL A 32 2.62 6.74 5.86
CA VAL A 32 2.64 5.89 7.03
C VAL A 32 3.84 4.95 6.92
N LEU A 33 4.62 4.83 7.99
CA LEU A 33 5.65 3.82 8.15
C LEU A 33 5.26 2.92 9.31
N MET A 34 5.18 1.64 9.04
CA MET A 34 4.76 0.64 10.02
C MET A 34 5.80 -0.47 10.10
N ASP A 35 6.05 -0.95 11.29
CA ASP A 35 6.82 -2.16 11.55
C ASP A 35 5.98 -3.37 11.09
N ALA A 36 6.53 -4.18 10.18
CA ALA A 36 5.78 -5.25 9.54
C ALA A 36 5.46 -6.43 10.47
N ASP A 37 6.30 -6.67 11.48
CA ASP A 37 6.13 -7.80 12.40
C ASP A 37 5.15 -7.48 13.52
N THR A 38 5.18 -6.26 14.01
CA THR A 38 4.40 -5.84 15.20
C THR A 38 3.17 -5.01 14.87
N GLY A 39 3.05 -4.48 13.65
CA GLY A 39 2.01 -3.54 13.25
C GLY A 39 2.16 -2.15 13.89
N ARG A 40 3.25 -1.86 14.59
CA ARG A 40 3.47 -0.58 15.26
C ARG A 40 3.75 0.52 14.25
N ILE A 41 3.02 1.62 14.36
CA ILE A 41 3.27 2.84 13.58
C ILE A 41 4.56 3.51 14.08
N LEU A 42 5.52 3.67 13.19
CA LEU A 42 6.82 4.32 13.47
C LEU A 42 6.83 5.78 13.03
N TYR A 43 6.07 6.11 12.00
CA TYR A 43 5.92 7.48 11.49
C TYR A 43 4.59 7.61 10.77
N GLU A 44 3.97 8.77 10.90
CA GLU A 44 2.76 9.11 10.14
C GLU A 44 2.75 10.59 9.77
N LYS A 45 2.20 10.88 8.59
CA LYS A 45 1.92 12.23 8.08
C LYS A 45 0.57 12.19 7.39
N ASN A 46 -0.42 12.90 7.90
CA ASN A 46 -1.78 12.94 7.37
C ASN A 46 -2.35 11.53 7.06
N PRO A 47 -2.33 10.56 7.99
CA PRO A 47 -2.63 9.15 7.70
C PRO A 47 -4.06 8.94 7.21
N ASP A 48 -5.03 9.73 7.71
CA ASP A 48 -6.46 9.62 7.36
C ASP A 48 -6.88 10.49 6.17
N ARG A 49 -5.92 11.15 5.51
CA ARG A 49 -6.26 12.00 4.38
C ARG A 49 -6.67 11.16 3.18
N ARG A 50 -7.90 11.35 2.71
CA ARG A 50 -8.38 10.72 1.47
C ARG A 50 -7.63 11.27 0.28
N MET A 51 -7.02 10.37 -0.49
CA MET A 51 -6.22 10.70 -1.66
C MET A 51 -6.44 9.66 -2.76
N LEU A 52 -6.19 10.07 -4.01
CA LEU A 52 -6.04 9.12 -5.10
C LEU A 52 -4.69 8.43 -4.93
N VAL A 53 -4.71 7.15 -4.64
CA VAL A 53 -3.52 6.35 -4.31
C VAL A 53 -2.93 5.61 -5.51
N ALA A 54 -3.43 5.91 -6.71
CA ALA A 54 -2.97 5.29 -7.96
C ALA A 54 -2.85 3.76 -7.83
N SER A 55 -1.78 3.17 -8.37
CA SER A 55 -1.60 1.72 -8.40
C SER A 55 -1.33 1.04 -7.06
N THR A 56 -1.17 1.79 -5.95
CA THR A 56 -1.10 1.15 -4.63
C THR A 56 -2.41 0.44 -4.25
N THR A 57 -3.54 0.82 -4.86
CA THR A 57 -4.82 0.10 -4.75
C THR A 57 -4.69 -1.38 -5.13
N LYS A 58 -3.79 -1.72 -6.07
CA LYS A 58 -3.59 -3.09 -6.55
C LYS A 58 -3.05 -4.04 -5.48
N ILE A 59 -2.43 -3.52 -4.43
CA ILE A 59 -2.02 -4.32 -3.26
C ILE A 59 -3.26 -4.90 -2.58
N LEU A 60 -4.30 -4.09 -2.38
CA LEU A 60 -5.57 -4.57 -1.81
C LEU A 60 -6.28 -5.53 -2.76
N THR A 61 -6.29 -5.24 -4.06
CA THR A 61 -6.83 -6.16 -5.08
C THR A 61 -6.14 -7.52 -5.01
N ALA A 62 -4.80 -7.55 -4.93
CA ALA A 62 -4.04 -8.78 -4.82
C ALA A 62 -4.39 -9.56 -3.54
N LEU A 63 -4.56 -8.87 -2.40
CA LEU A 63 -4.96 -9.50 -1.15
C LEU A 63 -6.33 -10.17 -1.26
N VAL A 64 -7.32 -9.47 -1.80
CA VAL A 64 -8.67 -10.02 -2.01
C VAL A 64 -8.63 -11.24 -2.93
N VAL A 65 -7.87 -11.19 -4.01
CA VAL A 65 -7.69 -12.33 -4.94
C VAL A 65 -7.07 -13.52 -4.23
N LEU A 66 -6.03 -13.31 -3.42
CA LEU A 66 -5.35 -14.37 -2.68
C LEU A 66 -6.28 -15.04 -1.63
N GLU A 67 -7.24 -14.29 -1.09
CA GLU A 67 -8.21 -14.79 -0.11
C GLU A 67 -9.44 -15.47 -0.76
N SER A 68 -9.77 -15.10 -2.01
CA SER A 68 -11.06 -15.47 -2.63
C SER A 68 -10.93 -16.43 -3.81
N CYS A 69 -9.77 -16.53 -4.45
CA CYS A 69 -9.59 -17.26 -5.68
C CYS A 69 -8.56 -18.38 -5.58
N GLU A 70 -8.76 -19.45 -6.35
CA GLU A 70 -7.76 -20.50 -6.52
C GLU A 70 -6.68 -20.04 -7.53
N LEU A 71 -5.41 -20.03 -7.10
CA LEU A 71 -4.30 -19.50 -7.92
C LEU A 71 -4.08 -20.26 -9.22
N ARG A 72 -4.42 -21.56 -9.26
CA ARG A 72 -4.26 -22.42 -10.44
C ARG A 72 -5.45 -22.39 -11.38
N SER A 73 -6.56 -21.77 -10.99
CA SER A 73 -7.69 -21.60 -11.90
C SER A 73 -7.30 -20.70 -13.06
N THR A 74 -7.91 -20.96 -14.24
CA THR A 74 -7.67 -20.20 -15.46
C THR A 74 -8.80 -19.23 -15.74
N VAL A 75 -8.44 -18.06 -16.24
CA VAL A 75 -9.36 -17.02 -16.70
C VAL A 75 -9.22 -16.92 -18.21
N LYS A 76 -10.33 -16.96 -18.91
CA LYS A 76 -10.36 -16.70 -20.35
C LYS A 76 -10.43 -15.18 -20.57
N VAL A 77 -9.38 -14.63 -21.16
CA VAL A 77 -9.30 -13.20 -21.44
C VAL A 77 -10.34 -12.81 -22.50
N THR A 78 -11.10 -11.76 -22.21
CA THR A 78 -12.11 -11.19 -23.11
C THR A 78 -11.72 -9.78 -23.56
N GLN A 79 -12.49 -9.20 -24.48
CA GLN A 79 -12.28 -7.81 -24.91
C GLN A 79 -12.58 -6.82 -23.77
N GLU A 80 -13.40 -7.21 -22.80
CA GLU A 80 -13.79 -6.36 -21.65
C GLU A 80 -12.65 -6.18 -20.65
N HIS A 81 -11.64 -7.09 -20.69
CA HIS A 81 -10.44 -6.95 -19.87
C HIS A 81 -9.44 -5.94 -20.43
N MET A 82 -9.63 -5.45 -21.67
CA MET A 82 -8.72 -4.48 -22.26
C MET A 82 -8.93 -3.11 -21.63
N ALA A 83 -7.87 -2.56 -21.03
CA ALA A 83 -7.90 -1.30 -20.33
C ALA A 83 -6.74 -0.40 -20.76
N GLU A 84 -6.99 0.91 -20.75
CA GLU A 84 -5.93 1.89 -20.97
C GLU A 84 -4.95 1.97 -19.80
N GLY A 85 -3.74 2.42 -20.09
CA GLY A 85 -2.68 2.62 -19.11
C GLY A 85 -1.71 1.45 -19.02
N SER A 86 -1.21 1.14 -17.81
CA SER A 86 -0.28 0.04 -17.60
C SER A 86 -0.94 -1.31 -17.87
N SER A 87 -0.26 -2.19 -18.59
CA SER A 87 -0.80 -3.46 -19.07
C SER A 87 0.26 -4.55 -19.02
N MET A 88 -0.14 -5.80 -18.82
CA MET A 88 0.68 -6.97 -19.10
C MET A 88 0.52 -7.48 -20.55
N TYR A 89 -0.26 -6.76 -21.36
CA TYR A 89 -0.50 -7.02 -22.78
C TYR A 89 -1.26 -8.33 -23.05
N LEU A 90 -2.29 -8.59 -22.27
CA LEU A 90 -3.22 -9.68 -22.49
C LEU A 90 -3.90 -9.55 -23.86
N LYS A 91 -4.23 -10.70 -24.46
CA LYS A 91 -4.96 -10.75 -25.75
C LYS A 91 -6.27 -11.51 -25.55
N PRO A 92 -7.38 -11.00 -26.11
CA PRO A 92 -8.64 -11.72 -26.09
C PRO A 92 -8.50 -13.14 -26.66
N GLY A 93 -9.05 -14.11 -25.91
CA GLY A 93 -8.98 -15.53 -26.24
C GLY A 93 -7.85 -16.30 -25.56
N GLU A 94 -6.88 -15.62 -24.93
CA GLU A 94 -5.87 -16.28 -24.10
C GLU A 94 -6.51 -16.89 -22.84
N GLU A 95 -5.95 -18.01 -22.38
CA GLU A 95 -6.25 -18.57 -21.07
C GLU A 95 -5.05 -18.38 -20.16
N VAL A 96 -5.25 -17.65 -19.04
CA VAL A 96 -4.18 -17.25 -18.13
C VAL A 96 -4.57 -17.64 -16.71
N THR A 97 -3.62 -18.17 -15.94
CA THR A 97 -3.88 -18.52 -14.53
C THR A 97 -4.02 -17.28 -13.64
N VAL A 98 -4.79 -17.40 -12.58
CA VAL A 98 -4.92 -16.34 -11.55
C VAL A 98 -3.55 -15.94 -11.01
N GLU A 99 -2.66 -16.91 -10.78
CA GLU A 99 -1.29 -16.63 -10.34
C GLU A 99 -0.52 -15.75 -11.35
N CYS A 100 -0.59 -16.06 -12.64
CA CYS A 100 0.06 -15.25 -13.67
C CYS A 100 -0.52 -13.84 -13.76
N LEU A 101 -1.85 -13.71 -13.63
CA LEU A 101 -2.51 -12.41 -13.56
C LEU A 101 -2.09 -11.59 -12.33
N LEU A 102 -1.87 -12.23 -11.17
CA LEU A 102 -1.34 -11.54 -9.98
C LEU A 102 0.08 -11.01 -10.22
N TYR A 103 0.95 -11.76 -10.90
CA TYR A 103 2.25 -11.25 -11.31
C TYR A 103 2.12 -10.06 -12.25
N GLY A 104 1.23 -10.13 -13.23
CA GLY A 104 0.94 -9.01 -14.14
C GLY A 104 0.39 -7.78 -13.40
N LEU A 105 -0.50 -8.01 -12.44
CA LEU A 105 -1.07 -6.96 -11.59
C LEU A 105 0.01 -6.21 -10.80
N LEU A 106 0.91 -6.93 -10.14
CA LEU A 106 1.88 -6.35 -9.20
C LEU A 106 3.18 -5.89 -9.88
N LEU A 107 3.70 -6.63 -10.87
CA LEU A 107 4.98 -6.31 -11.51
C LEU A 107 4.84 -5.34 -12.68
N ALA A 108 3.82 -5.52 -13.52
CA ALA A 108 3.54 -4.65 -14.66
C ALA A 108 2.50 -3.56 -14.31
N SER A 109 1.93 -3.60 -13.11
CA SER A 109 0.80 -2.74 -12.75
C SER A 109 -0.36 -2.84 -13.76
N GLY A 110 -0.60 -4.05 -14.32
CA GLY A 110 -1.54 -4.30 -15.40
C GLY A 110 -2.98 -3.96 -15.02
N ASN A 111 -3.62 -3.05 -15.75
CA ASN A 111 -5.04 -2.76 -15.59
C ASN A 111 -5.89 -3.86 -16.20
N ASP A 112 -5.44 -4.46 -17.31
CA ASP A 112 -6.00 -5.63 -17.94
C ASP A 112 -6.01 -6.85 -17.00
N ALA A 113 -4.90 -7.09 -16.30
CA ALA A 113 -4.83 -8.11 -15.26
C ALA A 113 -5.80 -7.85 -14.10
N ALA A 114 -5.96 -6.58 -13.69
CA ALA A 114 -6.89 -6.22 -12.63
C ALA A 114 -8.34 -6.54 -12.99
N LEU A 115 -8.78 -6.24 -14.22
CA LEU A 115 -10.13 -6.54 -14.71
C LEU A 115 -10.37 -8.06 -14.83
N ALA A 116 -9.40 -8.80 -15.37
CA ALA A 116 -9.49 -10.25 -15.47
C ALA A 116 -9.58 -10.94 -14.10
N LEU A 117 -8.82 -10.44 -13.11
CA LEU A 117 -8.89 -10.92 -11.74
C LEU A 117 -10.21 -10.58 -11.04
N ALA A 118 -10.77 -9.40 -11.29
CA ALA A 118 -12.05 -9.01 -10.74
C ALA A 118 -13.17 -9.93 -11.22
N GLU A 119 -13.20 -10.30 -12.51
CA GLU A 119 -14.14 -11.28 -13.05
C GLU A 119 -13.95 -12.66 -12.42
N ALA A 120 -12.69 -13.10 -12.27
CA ALA A 120 -12.36 -14.40 -11.68
C ALA A 120 -12.85 -14.56 -10.23
N CYS A 121 -12.88 -13.46 -9.48
CA CYS A 121 -13.24 -13.46 -8.06
C CYS A 121 -14.71 -13.14 -7.76
N GLY A 122 -15.59 -13.15 -8.73
CA GLY A 122 -17.04 -12.98 -8.53
C GLY A 122 -17.67 -11.86 -9.34
N GLY A 123 -16.92 -11.27 -10.24
CA GLY A 123 -17.41 -10.23 -11.15
C GLY A 123 -17.29 -8.81 -10.59
N VAL A 124 -17.33 -7.86 -11.51
CA VAL A 124 -17.50 -6.44 -11.23
C VAL A 124 -18.99 -6.17 -11.46
N GLU A 125 -19.77 -6.03 -10.39
CA GLU A 125 -21.13 -5.48 -10.47
C GLU A 125 -21.07 -3.94 -10.56
#